data_a6592f1fc7daa0c7860b7de72841f920
#
_entry.id   a6592f1fc7daa0c7860b7de72841f920
#
_cell.length_a   1.000
_cell.length_b   1.000
_cell.length_c   1.000
_cell.angle_alpha   90.00
_cell.angle_beta   90.00
_cell.angle_gamma   90.00
#
_symmetry.space_group_name_H-M   'P 1'
#
loop_
_entity.id
_entity.type
_entity.pdbx_description
1 polymer ?
#
loop_
_entity_poly.entity_id
_entity_poly.type
_entity_poly.pdbx_seq_one_letter_code
_entity_poly.pdbx_strand_id
1 'polypeptide(L)'
;MQRQETDTKPKIWQPTNYDVTLWRGCNSGGVLPRHSHEEFQLVLSLADAYEFNYQRSNLIVPPGYLAVIQSGEPHSSWSSDHTGQALRLMFLEPNLLHRVAKEVVGSDQIPVFPNLVVADRHVIELFLQLHTTLEGQTSRLESESLILDLLTQLVLRCAEDRPAIKHPGKEGQYVNLIREYLEDNYAENISLEKLAQMVDLSPEHLVRVFTAQIGLPPHTYQTQVRISRAKTLLKQGYAIADVSHDTGFADQAHFTRHFKRLNGVTPGVYRLHIKNVQD
;
A
#
# COMPACT_ATOMS: atom_id res chain seq x y z
N MET A 1 -16.24 -30.33 15.00
CA MET A 1 -15.71 -29.14 14.28
C MET A 1 -14.85 -28.37 15.26
N GLN A 2 -13.55 -28.59 15.22
CA GLN A 2 -12.58 -27.86 16.05
C GLN A 2 -12.46 -26.46 15.48
N ARG A 3 -12.75 -25.43 16.27
CA ARG A 3 -12.34 -24.05 15.98
C ARG A 3 -10.81 -24.07 15.93
N GLN A 4 -10.25 -23.91 14.74
CA GLN A 4 -8.83 -23.57 14.63
C GLN A 4 -8.63 -22.25 15.37
N GLU A 5 -7.77 -22.25 16.37
CA GLU A 5 -7.25 -21.04 17.01
C GLU A 5 -6.68 -20.17 15.89
N THR A 6 -7.42 -19.16 15.53
CA THR A 6 -6.93 -18.10 14.64
C THR A 6 -5.84 -17.38 15.41
N ASP A 7 -4.59 -17.57 14.98
CA ASP A 7 -3.43 -16.83 15.48
C ASP A 7 -3.69 -15.34 15.20
N THR A 8 -4.24 -14.66 16.19
CA THR A 8 -4.81 -13.30 16.09
C THR A 8 -3.75 -12.20 16.08
N LYS A 9 -2.46 -12.55 16.29
CA LYS A 9 -1.39 -11.57 16.30
C LYS A 9 -0.99 -11.20 14.87
N PRO A 10 -0.97 -9.90 14.53
CA PRO A 10 -0.50 -9.48 13.21
C PRO A 10 0.96 -9.84 13.02
N LYS A 11 1.27 -10.46 11.90
CA LYS A 11 2.61 -10.81 11.46
C LYS A 11 2.92 -10.09 10.16
N ILE A 12 4.10 -9.47 10.08
CA ILE A 12 4.64 -8.87 8.87
C ILE A 12 5.95 -9.56 8.56
N TRP A 13 6.19 -9.89 7.29
CA TRP A 13 7.47 -10.44 6.86
C TRP A 13 7.77 -10.06 5.41
N GLN A 14 9.05 -10.05 5.08
CA GLN A 14 9.53 -9.86 3.73
C GLN A 14 10.32 -11.09 3.35
N PRO A 15 9.95 -11.78 2.28
CA PRO A 15 10.80 -12.82 1.73
C PRO A 15 12.14 -12.19 1.32
N THR A 16 13.25 -12.80 1.66
CA THR A 16 14.58 -12.34 1.28
C THR A 16 14.69 -12.23 -0.24
N ASN A 17 15.23 -11.11 -0.74
CA ASN A 17 15.48 -10.79 -2.16
C ASN A 17 14.26 -10.40 -3.03
N TYR A 18 13.10 -10.09 -2.45
CA TYR A 18 11.94 -9.64 -3.21
C TYR A 18 11.41 -8.29 -2.73
N ASP A 19 10.97 -7.49 -3.68
CA ASP A 19 10.27 -6.23 -3.45
C ASP A 19 8.80 -6.49 -3.07
N VAL A 20 8.61 -7.39 -2.08
CA VAL A 20 7.31 -7.87 -1.61
C VAL A 20 7.27 -7.85 -0.10
N THR A 21 6.21 -7.29 0.46
CA THR A 21 5.93 -7.34 1.90
C THR A 21 4.61 -8.08 2.12
N LEU A 22 4.63 -9.08 2.99
CA LEU A 22 3.46 -9.86 3.37
C LEU A 22 2.99 -9.48 4.76
N TRP A 23 1.67 -9.48 4.94
CA TRP A 23 1.03 -9.26 6.22
C TRP A 23 -0.12 -10.24 6.40
N ARG A 24 -0.25 -10.80 7.59
CA ARG A 24 -1.46 -11.51 8.02
C ARG A 24 -1.87 -11.05 9.40
N GLY A 25 -3.14 -11.12 9.71
CA GLY A 25 -3.65 -10.78 11.03
C GLY A 25 -5.15 -10.58 11.02
N CYS A 26 -5.67 -10.23 12.17
CA CYS A 26 -7.06 -9.83 12.30
C CYS A 26 -7.13 -8.30 12.38
N ASN A 27 -7.98 -7.70 11.55
CA ASN A 27 -8.34 -6.30 11.72
C ASN A 27 -9.40 -6.24 12.83
N SER A 28 -9.04 -5.76 14.01
CA SER A 28 -9.92 -5.70 15.19
C SER A 28 -10.94 -4.56 15.12
N GLY A 29 -11.65 -4.41 14.00
CA GLY A 29 -12.79 -3.49 13.87
C GLY A 29 -12.42 -2.00 13.74
N GLY A 30 -11.19 -1.68 13.32
CA GLY A 30 -10.77 -0.31 13.08
C GLY A 30 -11.08 0.16 11.65
N VAL A 31 -11.45 1.44 11.53
CA VAL A 31 -11.46 2.14 10.25
C VAL A 31 -10.03 2.55 9.92
N LEU A 32 -9.48 2.07 8.81
CA LEU A 32 -8.28 2.65 8.23
C LEU A 32 -8.68 3.95 7.52
N PRO A 33 -8.18 5.09 7.99
CA PRO A 33 -8.53 6.38 7.37
C PRO A 33 -8.05 6.42 5.93
N ARG A 34 -8.59 7.36 5.13
CA ARG A 34 -8.20 7.52 3.74
C ARG A 34 -6.71 7.78 3.61
N HIS A 35 -6.04 6.94 2.83
CA HIS A 35 -4.59 6.97 2.59
C HIS A 35 -4.27 6.43 1.19
N SER A 36 -3.06 6.60 0.76
CA SER A 36 -2.48 5.94 -0.42
C SER A 36 -1.07 5.44 -0.07
N HIS A 37 -0.53 4.56 -0.88
CA HIS A 37 0.83 4.04 -0.79
C HIS A 37 1.40 3.78 -2.18
N GLU A 38 2.72 3.77 -2.30
CA GLU A 38 3.41 3.61 -3.59
C GLU A 38 3.32 2.16 -4.12
N GLU A 39 3.16 1.20 -3.22
CA GLU A 39 3.04 -0.21 -3.57
C GLU A 39 1.64 -0.56 -4.12
N PHE A 40 1.55 -1.56 -4.98
CA PHE A 40 0.30 -2.28 -5.20
C PHE A 40 -0.03 -3.09 -3.95
N GLN A 41 -1.31 -3.18 -3.63
CA GLN A 41 -1.75 -3.99 -2.50
C GLN A 41 -2.75 -5.05 -2.96
N LEU A 42 -2.45 -6.30 -2.65
CA LEU A 42 -3.38 -7.41 -2.75
C LEU A 42 -3.96 -7.71 -1.37
N VAL A 43 -5.28 -7.80 -1.28
CA VAL A 43 -6.00 -8.05 -0.01
C VAL A 43 -6.94 -9.22 -0.19
N LEU A 44 -6.76 -10.25 0.62
CA LEU A 44 -7.68 -11.38 0.71
C LEU A 44 -8.33 -11.42 2.09
N SER A 45 -9.65 -11.36 2.14
CA SER A 45 -10.43 -11.64 3.35
C SER A 45 -10.78 -13.12 3.40
N LEU A 46 -10.52 -13.78 4.56
CA LEU A 46 -10.74 -15.21 4.71
C LEU A 46 -12.10 -15.56 5.31
N ALA A 47 -12.68 -14.68 6.11
CA ALA A 47 -13.86 -14.99 6.89
C ALA A 47 -15.06 -14.10 6.54
N ASP A 48 -14.87 -12.78 6.50
CA ASP A 48 -15.95 -11.80 6.38
C ASP A 48 -15.74 -10.87 5.18
N ALA A 49 -16.81 -10.17 4.76
CA ALA A 49 -16.70 -9.18 3.71
C ALA A 49 -15.84 -7.99 4.18
N TYR A 50 -15.00 -7.50 3.31
CA TYR A 50 -14.12 -6.36 3.57
C TYR A 50 -14.57 -5.17 2.71
N GLU A 51 -14.78 -4.04 3.34
CA GLU A 51 -15.33 -2.86 2.71
C GLU A 51 -14.23 -1.82 2.43
N PHE A 52 -14.27 -1.24 1.23
CA PHE A 52 -13.37 -0.18 0.79
C PHE A 52 -14.16 1.02 0.29
N ASN A 53 -13.69 2.22 0.61
CA ASN A 53 -13.99 3.39 -0.20
C ASN A 53 -12.82 3.60 -1.16
N TYR A 54 -13.07 3.37 -2.44
CA TYR A 54 -12.10 3.39 -3.52
C TYR A 54 -12.68 4.15 -4.71
N GLN A 55 -11.93 5.08 -5.30
CA GLN A 55 -12.37 5.90 -6.44
C GLN A 55 -13.77 6.52 -6.25
N ARG A 56 -14.08 7.01 -5.05
CA ARG A 56 -15.39 7.58 -4.63
C ARG A 56 -16.56 6.61 -4.59
N SER A 57 -16.32 5.32 -4.69
CA SER A 57 -17.32 4.27 -4.57
C SER A 57 -17.07 3.42 -3.34
N ASN A 58 -18.13 2.98 -2.71
CA ASN A 58 -18.06 1.97 -1.66
C ASN A 58 -18.13 0.60 -2.34
N LEU A 59 -17.08 -0.20 -2.14
CA LEU A 59 -16.96 -1.53 -2.70
C LEU A 59 -16.88 -2.55 -1.57
N ILE A 60 -17.52 -3.68 -1.79
CA ILE A 60 -17.48 -4.82 -0.87
C ILE A 60 -16.68 -5.93 -1.53
N VAL A 61 -15.66 -6.41 -0.85
CA VAL A 61 -14.90 -7.60 -1.25
C VAL A 61 -15.44 -8.78 -0.44
N PRO A 62 -16.14 -9.73 -1.08
CA PRO A 62 -16.67 -10.90 -0.39
C PRO A 62 -15.57 -11.77 0.19
N PRO A 63 -15.86 -12.60 1.22
CA PRO A 63 -14.90 -13.59 1.71
C PRO A 63 -14.45 -14.52 0.61
N GLY A 64 -13.14 -14.79 0.59
CA GLY A 64 -12.52 -15.64 -0.44
C GLY A 64 -12.23 -14.95 -1.77
N TYR A 65 -12.54 -13.64 -1.91
CA TYR A 65 -12.17 -12.84 -3.07
C TYR A 65 -10.93 -11.99 -2.79
N LEU A 66 -10.18 -11.73 -3.84
CA LEU A 66 -8.97 -10.90 -3.78
C LEU A 66 -9.31 -9.47 -4.22
N ALA A 67 -8.85 -8.47 -3.49
CA ALA A 67 -8.85 -7.09 -3.95
C ALA A 67 -7.45 -6.70 -4.45
N VAL A 68 -7.39 -5.91 -5.53
CA VAL A 68 -6.16 -5.35 -6.09
C VAL A 68 -6.26 -3.83 -6.03
N ILE A 69 -5.55 -3.21 -5.09
CA ILE A 69 -5.47 -1.76 -4.97
C ILE A 69 -4.25 -1.29 -5.73
N GLN A 70 -4.45 -0.36 -6.65
CA GLN A 70 -3.38 0.16 -7.48
C GLN A 70 -2.46 1.10 -6.71
N SER A 71 -1.20 1.14 -7.14
CA SER A 71 -0.18 2.08 -6.65
C SER A 71 -0.69 3.52 -6.70
N GLY A 72 -0.53 4.26 -5.62
CA GLY A 72 -0.90 5.66 -5.51
C GLY A 72 -2.40 5.96 -5.37
N GLU A 73 -3.29 4.97 -5.46
CA GLU A 73 -4.73 5.18 -5.41
C GLU A 73 -5.22 5.38 -3.96
N PRO A 74 -5.89 6.52 -3.67
CA PRO A 74 -6.40 6.79 -2.34
C PRO A 74 -7.60 5.90 -1.98
N HIS A 75 -7.49 5.24 -0.86
CA HIS A 75 -8.55 4.37 -0.35
C HIS A 75 -8.67 4.45 1.17
N SER A 76 -9.80 4.01 1.68
CA SER A 76 -10.03 3.71 3.09
C SER A 76 -10.74 2.37 3.19
N SER A 77 -10.60 1.70 4.32
CA SER A 77 -11.21 0.39 4.52
C SER A 77 -11.72 0.21 5.95
N TRP A 78 -12.75 -0.60 6.09
CA TRP A 78 -13.32 -0.95 7.39
C TRP A 78 -13.89 -2.37 7.38
N SER A 79 -14.04 -2.91 8.57
CA SER A 79 -14.74 -4.16 8.79
C SER A 79 -16.23 -3.89 9.02
N SER A 80 -17.11 -4.63 8.36
CA SER A 80 -18.56 -4.52 8.52
C SER A 80 -19.04 -5.00 9.89
N ASP A 81 -18.28 -5.87 10.54
CA ASP A 81 -18.54 -6.30 11.90
C ASP A 81 -17.32 -6.11 12.82
N HIS A 82 -17.55 -5.95 14.11
CA HIS A 82 -16.53 -5.68 15.11
C HIS A 82 -15.80 -6.96 15.60
N THR A 83 -15.99 -8.09 14.92
CA THR A 83 -15.51 -9.40 15.37
C THR A 83 -14.06 -9.68 15.00
N GLY A 84 -13.47 -8.84 14.18
CA GLY A 84 -12.09 -8.98 13.70
C GLY A 84 -11.98 -9.87 12.47
N GLN A 85 -11.48 -9.29 11.37
CA GLN A 85 -11.35 -9.98 10.09
C GLN A 85 -9.97 -10.60 9.94
N ALA A 86 -9.94 -11.89 9.60
CA ALA A 86 -8.71 -12.55 9.19
C ALA A 86 -8.34 -12.13 7.77
N LEU A 87 -7.30 -11.32 7.64
CA LEU A 87 -6.81 -10.79 6.38
C LEU A 87 -5.42 -11.33 6.04
N ARG A 88 -5.18 -11.47 4.74
CA ARG A 88 -3.86 -11.67 4.16
C ARG A 88 -3.60 -10.55 3.15
N LEU A 89 -2.50 -9.84 3.36
CA LEU A 89 -2.11 -8.71 2.52
C LEU A 89 -0.74 -8.98 1.88
N MET A 90 -0.59 -8.51 0.65
CA MET A 90 0.68 -8.51 -0.06
C MET A 90 0.89 -7.13 -0.68
N PHE A 91 2.01 -6.51 -0.37
CA PHE A 91 2.43 -5.24 -0.96
C PHE A 91 3.52 -5.53 -1.98
N LEU A 92 3.37 -4.94 -3.16
CA LEU A 92 4.23 -5.16 -4.33
C LEU A 92 4.78 -3.83 -4.83
N GLU A 93 6.09 -3.75 -4.98
CA GLU A 93 6.69 -2.60 -5.65
C GLU A 93 6.25 -2.55 -7.13
N PRO A 94 5.86 -1.36 -7.65
CA PRO A 94 5.39 -1.22 -9.04
C PRO A 94 6.38 -1.72 -10.08
N ASN A 95 7.68 -1.57 -9.83
CA ASN A 95 8.75 -2.01 -10.73
C ASN A 95 8.76 -3.53 -10.94
N LEU A 96 8.41 -4.31 -9.90
CA LEU A 96 8.32 -5.76 -10.03
C LEU A 96 7.19 -6.15 -10.99
N LEU A 97 6.03 -5.55 -10.81
CA LEU A 97 4.87 -5.80 -11.65
C LEU A 97 5.08 -5.31 -13.09
N HIS A 98 5.77 -4.17 -13.26
CA HIS A 98 6.17 -3.65 -14.58
C HIS A 98 7.09 -4.62 -15.32
N ARG A 99 8.13 -5.17 -14.65
CA ARG A 99 9.02 -6.17 -15.26
C ARG A 99 8.25 -7.39 -15.76
N VAL A 100 7.33 -7.90 -14.93
CA VAL A 100 6.49 -9.05 -15.31
C VAL A 100 5.60 -8.71 -16.51
N ALA A 101 4.93 -7.55 -16.50
CA ALA A 101 4.09 -7.14 -17.62
C ALA A 101 4.89 -6.97 -18.93
N LYS A 102 6.10 -6.43 -18.85
CA LYS A 102 6.99 -6.30 -20.00
C LYS A 102 7.35 -7.66 -20.63
N GLU A 103 7.67 -8.66 -19.81
CA GLU A 103 7.99 -10.00 -20.28
C GLU A 103 6.76 -10.75 -20.82
N VAL A 104 5.61 -10.63 -20.14
CA VAL A 104 4.43 -11.47 -20.39
C VAL A 104 3.56 -10.93 -21.51
N VAL A 105 3.33 -9.61 -21.54
CA VAL A 105 2.44 -8.95 -22.53
C VAL A 105 3.15 -7.93 -23.40
N GLY A 106 4.47 -7.77 -23.27
CA GLY A 106 5.26 -6.82 -24.04
C GLY A 106 4.97 -5.34 -23.71
N SER A 107 4.26 -5.07 -22.61
CA SER A 107 3.90 -3.71 -22.22
C SER A 107 5.05 -3.03 -21.47
N ASP A 108 5.44 -1.83 -21.90
CA ASP A 108 6.42 -1.01 -21.19
C ASP A 108 5.76 -0.04 -20.19
N GLN A 109 4.56 -0.40 -19.73
CA GLN A 109 3.78 0.37 -18.76
C GLN A 109 3.42 -0.48 -17.55
N ILE A 110 3.21 0.18 -16.42
CA ILE A 110 2.72 -0.47 -15.20
C ILE A 110 1.29 -0.96 -15.46
N PRO A 111 0.97 -2.24 -15.19
CA PRO A 111 -0.37 -2.77 -15.42
C PRO A 111 -1.45 -2.02 -14.65
N VAL A 112 -2.59 -1.83 -15.28
CA VAL A 112 -3.79 -1.26 -14.66
C VAL A 112 -4.82 -2.38 -14.45
N PHE A 113 -5.39 -2.43 -13.26
CA PHE A 113 -6.44 -3.39 -12.91
C PHE A 113 -7.79 -2.65 -12.85
N PRO A 114 -8.67 -2.82 -13.85
CA PRO A 114 -9.92 -2.05 -13.95
C PRO A 114 -10.91 -2.42 -12.84
N ASN A 115 -10.82 -3.64 -12.35
CA ASN A 115 -11.67 -4.15 -11.29
C ASN A 115 -10.88 -4.30 -9.99
N LEU A 116 -11.31 -3.60 -8.93
CA LEU A 116 -10.75 -3.79 -7.60
C LEU A 116 -10.89 -5.24 -7.12
N VAL A 117 -12.07 -5.85 -7.36
CA VAL A 117 -12.40 -7.20 -6.90
C VAL A 117 -12.06 -8.21 -7.97
N VAL A 118 -11.17 -9.14 -7.65
CA VAL A 118 -10.76 -10.26 -8.49
C VAL A 118 -11.44 -11.53 -8.00
N ALA A 119 -12.24 -12.13 -8.87
CA ALA A 119 -12.97 -13.38 -8.63
C ALA A 119 -12.28 -14.60 -9.29
N ASP A 120 -11.13 -14.40 -9.95
CA ASP A 120 -10.41 -15.50 -10.61
C ASP A 120 -9.86 -16.47 -9.58
N ARG A 121 -10.46 -17.66 -9.55
CA ARG A 121 -10.16 -18.70 -8.57
C ARG A 121 -8.69 -19.13 -8.62
N HIS A 122 -8.10 -19.19 -9.81
CA HIS A 122 -6.71 -19.61 -9.96
C HIS A 122 -5.73 -18.59 -9.36
N VAL A 123 -5.97 -17.29 -9.59
CA VAL A 123 -5.17 -16.21 -8.98
C VAL A 123 -5.30 -16.23 -7.46
N ILE A 124 -6.49 -16.45 -6.93
CA ILE A 124 -6.75 -16.54 -5.48
C ILE A 124 -6.03 -17.75 -4.87
N GLU A 125 -6.07 -18.90 -5.52
CA GLU A 125 -5.38 -20.12 -5.06
C GLU A 125 -3.85 -19.92 -5.05
N LEU A 126 -3.29 -19.31 -6.10
CA LEU A 126 -1.86 -18.97 -6.16
C LEU A 126 -1.46 -17.97 -5.06
N PHE A 127 -2.28 -16.94 -4.81
CA PHE A 127 -2.04 -15.99 -3.73
C PHE A 127 -1.99 -16.69 -2.36
N LEU A 128 -2.95 -17.57 -2.08
CA LEU A 128 -2.99 -18.34 -0.83
C LEU A 128 -1.79 -19.28 -0.69
N GLN A 129 -1.45 -20.00 -1.77
CA GLN A 129 -0.30 -20.89 -1.79
C GLN A 129 0.99 -20.12 -1.51
N LEU A 130 1.25 -19.04 -2.23
CA LEU A 130 2.39 -18.16 -2.03
C LEU A 130 2.47 -17.67 -0.59
N HIS A 131 1.39 -17.11 -0.10
CA HIS A 131 1.33 -16.51 1.22
C HIS A 131 1.59 -17.53 2.34
N THR A 132 1.05 -18.73 2.19
CA THR A 132 1.25 -19.85 3.13
C THR A 132 2.68 -20.40 3.06
N THR A 133 3.22 -20.56 1.85
CA THR A 133 4.57 -21.07 1.64
C THR A 133 5.62 -20.13 2.22
N LEU A 134 5.45 -18.80 1.99
CA LEU A 134 6.39 -17.80 2.47
C LEU A 134 6.28 -17.50 3.97
N GLU A 135 5.31 -18.05 4.68
CA GLU A 135 5.27 -18.01 6.16
C GLU A 135 6.30 -18.95 6.81
N GLY A 136 6.70 -19.97 6.11
CA GLY A 136 7.65 -21.00 6.56
C GLY A 136 9.04 -20.84 5.95
N GLN A 137 9.90 -21.82 6.24
CA GLN A 137 11.16 -21.95 5.54
C GLN A 137 10.91 -22.54 4.15
N THR A 138 11.40 -21.86 3.12
CA THR A 138 11.25 -22.27 1.73
C THR A 138 12.54 -22.06 0.97
N SER A 139 12.75 -22.81 -0.12
CA SER A 139 13.91 -22.57 -0.97
C SER A 139 13.75 -21.28 -1.75
N ARG A 140 14.88 -20.67 -2.12
CA ARG A 140 14.88 -19.47 -2.93
C ARG A 140 14.14 -19.67 -4.25
N LEU A 141 14.43 -20.78 -4.95
CA LEU A 141 13.81 -21.11 -6.22
C LEU A 141 12.29 -21.25 -6.11
N GLU A 142 11.81 -21.92 -5.03
CA GLU A 142 10.36 -22.08 -4.80
C GLU A 142 9.67 -20.74 -4.59
N SER A 143 10.23 -19.89 -3.74
CA SER A 143 9.70 -18.55 -3.47
C SER A 143 9.64 -17.69 -4.73
N GLU A 144 10.75 -17.65 -5.50
CA GLU A 144 10.84 -16.90 -6.76
C GLU A 144 9.83 -17.38 -7.79
N SER A 145 9.71 -18.68 -7.96
CA SER A 145 8.78 -19.28 -8.90
C SER A 145 7.32 -18.97 -8.55
N LEU A 146 6.95 -19.07 -7.27
CA LEU A 146 5.58 -18.78 -6.82
C LEU A 146 5.22 -17.31 -6.99
N ILE A 147 6.15 -16.38 -6.70
CA ILE A 147 5.92 -14.95 -6.90
C ILE A 147 5.71 -14.65 -8.39
N LEU A 148 6.59 -15.15 -9.25
CA LEU A 148 6.50 -14.90 -10.68
C LEU A 148 5.24 -15.52 -11.29
N ASP A 149 4.84 -16.71 -10.85
CA ASP A 149 3.61 -17.36 -11.33
C ASP A 149 2.37 -16.55 -10.93
N LEU A 150 2.24 -16.16 -9.65
CA LEU A 150 1.13 -15.32 -9.21
C LEU A 150 1.06 -14.03 -10.01
N LEU A 151 2.16 -13.29 -10.16
CA LEU A 151 2.17 -12.02 -10.86
C LEU A 151 1.89 -12.16 -12.35
N THR A 152 2.40 -13.22 -12.98
CA THR A 152 2.12 -13.56 -14.38
C THR A 152 0.62 -13.81 -14.57
N GLN A 153 0.01 -14.65 -13.73
CA GLN A 153 -1.42 -14.94 -13.84
C GLN A 153 -2.29 -13.72 -13.50
N LEU A 154 -1.86 -12.90 -12.55
CA LEU A 154 -2.55 -11.66 -12.22
C LEU A 154 -2.57 -10.69 -13.43
N VAL A 155 -1.44 -10.48 -14.08
CA VAL A 155 -1.34 -9.63 -15.27
C VAL A 155 -2.16 -10.20 -16.42
N LEU A 156 -2.01 -11.49 -16.76
CA LEU A 156 -2.68 -12.11 -17.90
C LEU A 156 -4.20 -12.16 -17.79
N ARG A 157 -4.73 -12.29 -16.55
CA ARG A 157 -6.16 -12.56 -16.32
C ARG A 157 -6.93 -11.35 -15.82
N CYS A 158 -6.24 -10.39 -15.19
CA CYS A 158 -6.92 -9.32 -14.46
C CYS A 158 -6.51 -7.92 -14.90
N ALA A 159 -5.38 -7.74 -15.61
CA ALA A 159 -4.95 -6.44 -16.10
C ALA A 159 -5.66 -6.04 -17.40
N GLU A 160 -5.75 -4.74 -17.62
CA GLU A 160 -6.18 -4.15 -18.88
C GLU A 160 -5.00 -4.06 -19.87
N ASP A 161 -5.24 -4.40 -21.16
CA ASP A 161 -4.19 -4.38 -22.18
C ASP A 161 -3.66 -2.98 -22.52
N ARG A 162 -4.38 -1.91 -22.14
CA ARG A 162 -3.99 -0.52 -22.42
C ARG A 162 -4.41 0.42 -21.30
N PRO A 163 -3.47 1.01 -20.54
CA PRO A 163 -3.80 2.10 -19.64
C PRO A 163 -4.25 3.33 -20.45
N ALA A 164 -5.41 3.84 -20.11
CA ALA A 164 -5.86 5.13 -20.65
C ALA A 164 -5.00 6.24 -20.03
N ILE A 165 -4.09 6.82 -20.81
CA ILE A 165 -3.34 8.01 -20.41
C ILE A 165 -4.33 9.19 -20.39
N LYS A 166 -4.82 9.54 -19.21
CA LYS A 166 -5.50 10.82 -19.01
C LYS A 166 -4.44 11.91 -18.99
N HIS A 167 -4.37 12.70 -20.06
CA HIS A 167 -3.56 13.91 -20.04
C HIS A 167 -4.17 14.89 -19.03
N PRO A 168 -3.45 15.27 -17.96
CA PRO A 168 -3.94 16.27 -17.04
C PRO A 168 -4.06 17.60 -17.79
N GLY A 169 -5.17 18.32 -17.56
CA GLY A 169 -5.30 19.72 -17.97
C GLY A 169 -4.26 20.60 -17.25
N LYS A 170 -4.31 21.93 -17.45
CA LYS A 170 -3.37 22.86 -16.79
C LYS A 170 -3.33 22.67 -15.26
N GLU A 171 -4.46 22.42 -14.62
CA GLU A 171 -4.53 22.13 -13.17
C GLU A 171 -3.75 20.85 -12.79
N GLY A 172 -3.72 19.86 -13.67
CA GLY A 172 -2.93 18.65 -13.47
C GLY A 172 -1.43 18.92 -13.42
N GLN A 173 -0.92 19.90 -14.16
CA GLN A 173 0.50 20.28 -14.10
C GLN A 173 0.85 20.93 -12.77
N TYR A 174 -0.02 21.78 -12.22
CA TYR A 174 0.18 22.40 -10.90
C TYR A 174 0.19 21.37 -9.79
N VAL A 175 -0.74 20.44 -9.81
CA VAL A 175 -0.80 19.35 -8.81
C VAL A 175 0.44 18.46 -8.87
N ASN A 176 0.92 18.14 -10.08
CA ASN A 176 2.15 17.35 -10.24
C ASN A 176 3.37 18.10 -9.70
N LEU A 177 3.51 19.40 -9.99
CA LEU A 177 4.61 20.22 -9.46
C LEU A 177 4.61 20.24 -7.93
N ILE A 178 3.43 20.43 -7.31
CA ILE A 178 3.31 20.41 -5.85
C ILE A 178 3.61 19.04 -5.28
N ARG A 179 3.18 17.97 -5.94
CA ARG A 179 3.49 16.60 -5.53
C ARG A 179 4.99 16.33 -5.52
N GLU A 180 5.67 16.63 -6.62
CA GLU A 180 7.13 16.48 -6.74
C GLU A 180 7.86 17.31 -5.67
N TYR A 181 7.43 18.54 -5.47
CA TYR A 181 8.00 19.39 -4.41
C TYR A 181 7.84 18.79 -3.01
N LEU A 182 6.68 18.22 -2.69
CA LEU A 182 6.42 17.56 -1.41
C LEU A 182 7.22 16.26 -1.25
N GLU A 183 7.49 15.54 -2.35
CA GLU A 183 8.31 14.33 -2.35
C GLU A 183 9.80 14.66 -2.13
N ASP A 184 10.29 15.74 -2.74
CA ASP A 184 11.69 16.17 -2.63
C ASP A 184 11.99 16.82 -1.28
N ASN A 185 11.02 17.55 -0.72
CA ASN A 185 11.17 18.33 0.52
C ASN A 185 10.32 17.76 1.66
N TYR A 186 10.11 16.45 1.69
CA TYR A 186 9.16 15.79 2.60
C TYR A 186 9.44 16.07 4.08
N ALA A 187 10.72 16.20 4.47
CA ALA A 187 11.13 16.41 5.86
C ALA A 187 10.94 17.89 6.31
N GLU A 188 10.79 18.82 5.37
CA GLU A 188 10.65 20.23 5.70
C GLU A 188 9.27 20.57 6.28
N ASN A 189 9.24 21.60 7.12
CA ASN A 189 8.00 22.24 7.57
C ASN A 189 7.50 23.20 6.50
N ILE A 190 6.67 22.71 5.58
CA ILE A 190 6.16 23.45 4.42
C ILE A 190 4.81 24.06 4.75
N SER A 191 4.63 25.37 4.48
CA SER A 191 3.33 26.01 4.61
C SER A 191 2.47 25.87 3.37
N LEU A 192 1.16 25.90 3.55
CA LEU A 192 0.20 25.86 2.46
C LEU A 192 0.32 27.10 1.56
N GLU A 193 0.60 28.25 2.17
CA GLU A 193 0.85 29.52 1.47
C GLU A 193 2.04 29.41 0.51
N LYS A 194 3.15 28.76 0.96
CA LYS A 194 4.33 28.52 0.12
C LYS A 194 3.97 27.69 -1.10
N LEU A 195 3.22 26.59 -0.91
CA LEU A 195 2.77 25.74 -2.00
C LEU A 195 1.85 26.45 -2.97
N ALA A 196 0.91 27.26 -2.46
CA ALA A 196 -0.04 28.02 -3.27
C ALA A 196 0.67 29.08 -4.12
N GLN A 197 1.67 29.77 -3.55
CA GLN A 197 2.49 30.75 -4.27
C GLN A 197 3.29 30.14 -5.42
N MET A 198 3.75 28.90 -5.29
CA MET A 198 4.51 28.21 -6.35
C MET A 198 3.72 27.99 -7.63
N VAL A 199 2.39 27.98 -7.54
CA VAL A 199 1.48 27.70 -8.66
C VAL A 199 0.49 28.84 -8.92
N ASP A 200 0.70 29.99 -8.28
CA ASP A 200 -0.14 31.20 -8.38
C ASP A 200 -1.63 30.91 -8.11
N LEU A 201 -1.89 30.16 -7.06
CA LEU A 201 -3.25 29.86 -6.58
C LEU A 201 -3.46 30.40 -5.16
N SER A 202 -4.74 30.55 -4.77
CA SER A 202 -5.05 30.71 -3.35
C SER A 202 -4.87 29.37 -2.60
N PRO A 203 -4.57 29.39 -1.28
CA PRO A 203 -4.47 28.18 -0.48
C PRO A 203 -5.71 27.26 -0.57
N GLU A 204 -6.91 27.88 -0.57
CA GLU A 204 -8.18 27.15 -0.66
C GLU A 204 -8.34 26.47 -2.02
N HIS A 205 -7.98 27.16 -3.09
CA HIS A 205 -8.02 26.61 -4.44
C HIS A 205 -7.04 25.46 -4.58
N LEU A 206 -5.80 25.64 -4.11
CA LEU A 206 -4.80 24.57 -4.14
C LEU A 206 -5.29 23.31 -3.41
N VAL A 207 -5.80 23.44 -2.18
CA VAL A 207 -6.31 22.30 -1.43
C VAL A 207 -7.41 21.59 -2.20
N ARG A 208 -8.33 22.33 -2.79
CA ARG A 208 -9.45 21.78 -3.56
C ARG A 208 -8.97 21.00 -4.78
N VAL A 209 -8.10 21.58 -5.62
CA VAL A 209 -7.65 20.93 -6.87
C VAL A 209 -6.72 19.76 -6.58
N PHE A 210 -5.84 19.90 -5.59
CA PHE A 210 -4.94 18.85 -5.17
C PHE A 210 -5.73 17.64 -4.61
N THR A 211 -6.69 17.90 -3.71
CA THR A 211 -7.54 16.83 -3.15
C THR A 211 -8.43 16.20 -4.22
N ALA A 212 -8.92 16.97 -5.19
CA ALA A 212 -9.73 16.43 -6.27
C ALA A 212 -8.94 15.47 -7.19
N GLN A 213 -7.66 15.76 -7.42
CA GLN A 213 -6.81 14.96 -8.31
C GLN A 213 -6.10 13.81 -7.57
N ILE A 214 -5.51 14.07 -6.41
CA ILE A 214 -4.74 13.09 -5.63
C ILE A 214 -5.64 12.28 -4.69
N GLY A 215 -6.81 12.80 -4.34
CA GLY A 215 -7.72 12.17 -3.36
C GLY A 215 -7.37 12.47 -1.90
N LEU A 216 -6.30 13.21 -1.63
CA LEU A 216 -5.78 13.56 -0.30
C LEU A 216 -5.40 15.04 -0.26
N PRO A 217 -5.60 15.74 0.87
CA PRO A 217 -5.06 17.07 1.07
C PRO A 217 -3.52 17.08 1.08
N PRO A 218 -2.86 18.19 0.69
CA PRO A 218 -1.40 18.28 0.61
C PRO A 218 -0.65 17.83 1.88
N HIS A 219 -1.11 18.24 3.07
CA HIS A 219 -0.48 17.86 4.33
C HIS A 219 -0.58 16.34 4.62
N THR A 220 -1.70 15.73 4.24
CA THR A 220 -1.89 14.28 4.40
C THR A 220 -1.00 13.52 3.44
N TYR A 221 -0.86 14.01 2.21
CA TYR A 221 0.07 13.47 1.22
C TYR A 221 1.52 13.52 1.73
N GLN A 222 1.99 14.69 2.20
CA GLN A 222 3.34 14.83 2.78
C GLN A 222 3.56 13.83 3.94
N THR A 223 2.56 13.67 4.82
CA THR A 223 2.64 12.71 5.93
C THR A 223 2.84 11.27 5.42
N GLN A 224 2.18 10.89 4.32
CA GLN A 224 2.37 9.56 3.73
C GLN A 224 3.76 9.38 3.14
N VAL A 225 4.29 10.39 2.42
CA VAL A 225 5.66 10.37 1.92
C VAL A 225 6.65 10.19 3.07
N ARG A 226 6.49 10.94 4.18
CA ARG A 226 7.32 10.78 5.39
C ARG A 226 7.28 9.35 5.94
N ILE A 227 6.09 8.75 6.02
CA ILE A 227 5.93 7.37 6.51
C ILE A 227 6.57 6.36 5.55
N SER A 228 6.47 6.55 4.24
CA SER A 228 7.15 5.71 3.25
C SER A 228 8.67 5.77 3.44
N ARG A 229 9.25 6.97 3.55
CA ARG A 229 10.68 7.17 3.83
C ARG A 229 11.10 6.56 5.17
N ALA A 230 10.28 6.73 6.21
CA ALA A 230 10.52 6.13 7.52
C ALA A 230 10.57 4.60 7.47
N LYS A 231 9.69 3.95 6.69
CA LYS A 231 9.74 2.50 6.47
C LYS A 231 11.10 2.07 5.91
N THR A 232 11.63 2.79 4.93
CA THR A 232 12.95 2.53 4.35
C THR A 232 14.06 2.64 5.38
N LEU A 233 14.09 3.72 6.17
CA LEU A 233 15.11 3.92 7.22
C LEU A 233 15.02 2.86 8.32
N LEU A 234 13.80 2.48 8.73
CA LEU A 234 13.60 1.40 9.71
C LEU A 234 14.09 0.05 9.19
N LYS A 235 13.91 -0.25 7.89
CA LYS A 235 14.47 -1.43 7.23
C LYS A 235 16.00 -1.44 7.24
N GLN A 236 16.62 -0.28 7.12
CA GLN A 236 18.08 -0.09 7.18
C GLN A 236 18.63 -0.16 8.63
N GLY A 237 17.76 -0.29 9.64
CA GLY A 237 18.16 -0.47 11.04
C GLY A 237 18.31 0.81 11.85
N TYR A 238 18.00 1.98 11.30
CA TYR A 238 18.07 3.26 12.02
C TYR A 238 17.23 3.26 13.30
N ALA A 239 17.65 4.03 14.30
CA ALA A 239 16.90 4.15 15.54
C ALA A 239 15.58 4.90 15.32
N ILE A 240 14.52 4.52 16.05
CA ILE A 240 13.18 5.11 15.83
C ILE A 240 13.18 6.63 16.08
N ALA A 241 13.97 7.09 17.04
CA ALA A 241 14.11 8.52 17.34
C ALA A 241 14.73 9.28 16.17
N ASP A 242 15.81 8.76 15.58
CA ASP A 242 16.50 9.34 14.44
C ASP A 242 15.58 9.35 13.21
N VAL A 243 14.91 8.23 12.94
CA VAL A 243 13.93 8.13 11.85
C VAL A 243 12.82 9.17 11.99
N SER A 244 12.30 9.38 13.23
CA SER A 244 11.29 10.40 13.49
C SER A 244 11.79 11.80 13.11
N HIS A 245 12.99 12.14 13.52
CA HIS A 245 13.62 13.43 13.23
C HIS A 245 13.91 13.60 11.73
N ASP A 246 14.59 12.62 11.12
CA ASP A 246 15.04 12.68 9.72
C ASP A 246 13.88 12.68 8.71
N THR A 247 12.72 12.17 9.12
CA THR A 247 11.50 12.22 8.30
C THR A 247 10.60 13.42 8.61
N GLY A 248 11.06 14.38 9.43
CA GLY A 248 10.40 15.67 9.65
C GLY A 248 9.18 15.64 10.57
N PHE A 249 9.04 14.63 11.42
CA PHE A 249 8.03 14.64 12.47
C PHE A 249 8.49 15.49 13.66
N ALA A 250 7.53 16.15 14.32
CA ALA A 250 7.81 17.04 15.44
C ALA A 250 8.45 16.28 16.63
N ASP A 251 8.04 15.06 16.86
CA ASP A 251 8.57 14.16 17.89
C ASP A 251 8.26 12.69 17.59
N GLN A 252 8.86 11.79 18.37
CA GLN A 252 8.65 10.34 18.22
C GLN A 252 7.22 9.90 18.54
N ALA A 253 6.50 10.62 19.40
CA ALA A 253 5.11 10.30 19.74
C ALA A 253 4.18 10.64 18.55
N HIS A 254 4.41 11.79 17.92
CA HIS A 254 3.74 12.21 16.69
C HIS A 254 3.99 11.21 15.56
N PHE A 255 5.26 10.84 15.32
CA PHE A 255 5.64 9.82 14.36
C PHE A 255 4.93 8.49 14.63
N THR A 256 5.02 7.96 15.85
CA THR A 256 4.45 6.66 16.23
C THR A 256 2.94 6.62 15.97
N ARG A 257 2.23 7.70 16.28
CA ARG A 257 0.78 7.84 16.07
C ARG A 257 0.42 7.77 14.58
N HIS A 258 1.13 8.54 13.73
CA HIS A 258 0.91 8.53 12.28
C HIS A 258 1.32 7.19 11.65
N PHE A 259 2.45 6.64 12.06
CA PHE A 259 2.93 5.35 11.56
C PHE A 259 1.94 4.23 11.88
N LYS A 260 1.46 4.14 13.14
CA LYS A 260 0.47 3.14 13.55
C LYS A 260 -0.85 3.32 12.80
N ARG A 261 -1.30 4.56 12.61
CA ARG A 261 -2.54 4.87 11.89
C ARG A 261 -2.50 4.38 10.44
N LEU A 262 -1.34 4.49 9.74
CA LEU A 262 -1.19 4.16 8.32
C LEU A 262 -0.74 2.71 8.08
N ASN A 263 -0.09 2.07 9.06
CA ASN A 263 0.46 0.72 8.88
C ASN A 263 -0.17 -0.34 9.83
N GLY A 264 -1.10 0.04 10.69
CA GLY A 264 -1.74 -0.86 11.65
C GLY A 264 -0.87 -1.25 12.86
N VAL A 265 0.46 -1.06 12.79
CA VAL A 265 1.43 -1.44 13.83
C VAL A 265 2.35 -0.28 14.18
N THR A 266 2.96 -0.30 15.38
CA THR A 266 3.93 0.74 15.77
C THR A 266 5.27 0.57 15.06
N PRO A 267 6.10 1.63 14.92
CA PRO A 267 7.45 1.53 14.34
C PRO A 267 8.33 0.50 15.02
N GLY A 268 8.18 0.34 16.35
CA GLY A 268 8.93 -0.67 17.12
C GLY A 268 8.57 -2.09 16.72
N VAL A 269 7.28 -2.38 16.62
CA VAL A 269 6.80 -3.69 16.14
C VAL A 269 7.23 -3.92 14.69
N TYR A 270 7.07 -2.93 13.83
CA TYR A 270 7.49 -2.99 12.43
C TYR A 270 8.99 -3.34 12.30
N ARG A 271 9.87 -2.66 13.05
CA ARG A 271 11.32 -2.91 13.05
C ARG A 271 11.71 -4.30 13.57
N LEU A 272 11.04 -4.78 14.63
CA LEU A 272 11.29 -6.13 15.17
C LEU A 272 10.99 -7.22 14.14
N HIS A 273 9.89 -7.08 13.41
CA HIS A 273 9.51 -8.07 12.40
C HIS A 273 10.45 -8.10 11.20
N ILE A 274 11.07 -6.96 10.84
CA ILE A 274 12.05 -6.93 9.75
C ILE A 274 13.39 -7.55 10.16
N LYS A 275 13.86 -7.33 11.41
CA LYS A 275 15.10 -7.94 11.90
C LYS A 275 15.06 -9.46 11.95
N ASN A 276 13.91 -10.03 12.33
CA ASN A 276 13.74 -11.49 12.40
C ASN A 276 13.71 -12.18 11.03
N VAL A 277 13.83 -11.45 9.95
CA VAL A 277 13.85 -11.95 8.56
C VAL A 277 15.27 -11.88 7.96
N GLN A 278 16.20 -11.16 8.62
CA GLN A 278 17.59 -11.02 8.16
C GLN A 278 18.57 -11.99 8.85
N ASP A 279 18.13 -12.67 9.91
CA ASP A 279 18.83 -13.75 10.60
C ASP A 279 18.27 -15.12 10.16
#